data_a67f3527838356d03ca6107200e07425
#
_entry.id   a67f3527838356d03ca6107200e07425
#
_cell.length_a   1.000
_cell.length_b   1.000
_cell.length_c   1.000
_cell.angle_alpha   90.00
_cell.angle_beta   90.00
_cell.angle_gamma   90.00
#
_symmetry.space_group_name_H-M   'P 1'
#
loop_
_entity.id
_entity.type
_entity.pdbx_description
1 polymer ?
#
loop_
_entity_poly.entity_id
_entity_poly.type
_entity_poly.pdbx_seq_one_letter_code
_entity_poly.pdbx_strand_id
1 'polypeptide(L)'
;IRTNYPKYKLVSSTCKQIRDLDTLQAELEKDYSLVVLDYNWNNKYEDLQKINHKDKCEVLVNPCCQPNCQRRGEHYQFIGKQQIDYVTHMNKYPNVPYKFQSFDCNFTSNSIFDVEKLSTYVSQKDILEKYVPMGFNNFKIEGRSFHLFNLIETYMQYMAKPEYRDEARYTYILSLQQNHVIEINSIV
;
A
#
# COMPACT_ATOMS: atom_id res chain seq x y z
N ILE A 1 -5.32 23.88 0.57
CA ILE A 1 -5.90 22.97 1.60
C ILE A 1 -5.51 23.48 2.98
N ARG A 2 -4.23 23.67 3.27
CA ARG A 2 -3.73 24.07 4.60
C ARG A 2 -4.35 25.35 5.12
N THR A 3 -4.48 26.37 4.28
CA THR A 3 -5.11 27.66 4.61
C THR A 3 -6.57 27.50 5.06
N ASN A 4 -7.31 26.65 4.37
CA ASN A 4 -8.74 26.44 4.61
C ASN A 4 -9.03 25.37 5.66
N TYR A 5 -8.05 24.48 5.92
CA TYR A 5 -8.20 23.33 6.81
C TYR A 5 -6.96 23.12 7.68
N PRO A 6 -6.64 24.07 8.58
CA PRO A 6 -5.37 24.07 9.35
C PRO A 6 -5.29 22.93 10.37
N LYS A 7 -6.42 22.33 10.74
CA LYS A 7 -6.47 21.22 11.71
C LYS A 7 -6.12 19.85 11.10
N TYR A 8 -6.12 19.72 9.75
CA TYR A 8 -5.81 18.45 9.14
C TYR A 8 -4.31 18.19 9.06
N LYS A 9 -3.91 16.97 9.41
CA LYS A 9 -2.56 16.47 9.16
C LYS A 9 -2.45 16.11 7.68
N LEU A 10 -1.51 16.73 6.98
CA LEU A 10 -1.28 16.44 5.57
C LEU A 10 -0.21 15.39 5.41
N VAL A 11 -0.44 14.46 4.49
CA VAL A 11 0.51 13.40 4.11
C VAL A 11 0.93 13.60 2.67
N SER A 12 2.23 13.59 2.38
CA SER A 12 2.74 13.60 1.02
C SER A 12 2.62 12.20 0.41
N SER A 13 2.00 12.11 -0.77
CA SER A 13 1.69 10.82 -1.40
C SER A 13 2.86 10.27 -2.20
N THR A 14 3.05 8.95 -2.20
CA THR A 14 3.93 8.21 -3.10
C THR A 14 3.63 8.45 -4.59
N CYS A 15 2.42 8.97 -4.93
CA CYS A 15 2.06 9.37 -6.29
C CYS A 15 2.95 10.49 -6.85
N LYS A 16 3.67 11.22 -6.00
CA LYS A 16 4.67 12.21 -6.43
C LYS A 16 5.90 11.57 -7.08
N GLN A 17 6.13 10.29 -6.87
CA GLN A 17 7.21 9.51 -7.47
C GLN A 17 8.60 10.15 -7.23
N ILE A 18 8.87 10.60 -6.01
CA ILE A 18 10.15 11.19 -5.63
C ILE A 18 11.20 10.09 -5.56
N ARG A 19 12.17 10.10 -6.48
CA ARG A 19 13.15 9.02 -6.66
C ARG A 19 14.60 9.45 -6.46
N ASP A 20 14.84 10.73 -6.21
CA ASP A 20 16.17 11.27 -5.90
C ASP A 20 16.19 11.81 -4.47
N LEU A 21 17.39 11.79 -3.87
CA LEU A 21 17.56 12.12 -2.45
C LEU A 21 17.33 13.60 -2.16
N ASP A 22 17.79 14.49 -3.02
CA ASP A 22 17.69 15.94 -2.79
C ASP A 22 16.23 16.40 -2.80
N THR A 23 15.44 15.93 -3.77
CA THR A 23 13.99 16.20 -3.83
C THR A 23 13.26 15.60 -2.63
N LEU A 24 13.67 14.39 -2.19
CA LEU A 24 13.08 13.76 -1.00
C LEU A 24 13.39 14.55 0.26
N GLN A 25 14.63 15.00 0.45
CA GLN A 25 15.00 15.84 1.60
C GLN A 25 14.21 17.14 1.61
N ALA A 26 14.11 17.82 0.46
CA ALA A 26 13.30 19.02 0.33
C ALA A 26 11.79 18.78 0.61
N GLU A 27 11.29 17.59 0.33
CA GLU A 27 9.90 17.23 0.64
C GLU A 27 9.71 16.97 2.14
N LEU A 28 10.69 16.37 2.82
CA LEU A 28 10.68 16.08 4.25
C LEU A 28 10.76 17.35 5.11
N GLU A 29 11.40 18.42 4.60
CA GLU A 29 11.45 19.74 5.26
C GLU A 29 10.10 20.46 5.22
N LYS A 30 9.19 20.06 4.35
CA LYS A 30 7.85 20.65 4.30
C LYS A 30 7.03 20.21 5.52
N ASP A 31 6.00 21.00 5.82
CA ASP A 31 5.09 20.75 6.94
C ASP A 31 4.07 19.63 6.59
N TYR A 32 4.59 18.43 6.29
CA TYR A 32 3.79 17.19 6.23
C TYR A 32 3.96 16.43 7.55
N SER A 33 2.90 15.75 7.98
CA SER A 33 2.98 14.82 9.12
C SER A 33 3.72 13.53 8.73
N LEU A 34 3.54 13.08 7.49
CA LEU A 34 4.23 11.93 6.90
C LEU A 34 4.52 12.19 5.42
N VAL A 35 5.60 11.60 4.94
CA VAL A 35 5.96 11.52 3.51
C VAL A 35 6.03 10.05 3.13
N VAL A 36 5.10 9.60 2.28
CA VAL A 36 5.10 8.22 1.77
C VAL A 36 6.18 8.09 0.72
N LEU A 37 7.20 7.29 1.00
CA LEU A 37 8.30 7.06 0.08
C LEU A 37 7.81 6.42 -1.23
N ASP A 38 8.49 6.73 -2.32
CA ASP A 38 8.36 5.93 -3.53
C ASP A 38 8.86 4.52 -3.25
N TYR A 39 8.08 3.50 -3.58
CA TYR A 39 8.44 2.13 -3.26
C TYR A 39 9.72 1.64 -3.98
N ASN A 40 10.21 2.38 -4.98
CA ASN A 40 11.50 2.08 -5.59
C ASN A 40 12.71 2.43 -4.70
N TRP A 41 12.50 3.04 -3.54
CA TRP A 41 13.47 3.16 -2.46
C TRP A 41 13.64 1.86 -1.66
N ASN A 42 12.62 1.01 -1.66
CA ASN A 42 12.63 -0.20 -0.86
C ASN A 42 13.88 -1.05 -1.14
N ASN A 43 14.47 -1.57 -0.06
CA ASN A 43 15.66 -2.42 -0.06
C ASN A 43 16.96 -1.77 -0.58
N LYS A 44 16.95 -0.47 -0.88
CA LYS A 44 18.18 0.30 -1.18
C LYS A 44 18.77 0.84 0.12
N TYR A 45 19.30 -0.03 0.95
CA TYR A 45 19.69 0.30 2.33
C TYR A 45 20.73 1.42 2.43
N GLU A 46 21.70 1.46 1.52
CA GLU A 46 22.71 2.52 1.47
C GLU A 46 22.11 3.91 1.23
N ASP A 47 21.08 3.99 0.40
CA ASP A 47 20.39 5.24 0.12
C ASP A 47 19.41 5.58 1.24
N LEU A 48 18.69 4.58 1.77
CA LEU A 48 17.77 4.74 2.90
C LEU A 48 18.50 5.27 4.14
N GLN A 49 19.74 4.89 4.37
CA GLN A 49 20.57 5.40 5.48
C GLN A 49 20.82 6.90 5.39
N LYS A 50 20.91 7.47 4.19
CA LYS A 50 21.17 8.90 3.94
C LYS A 50 19.93 9.79 4.16
N ILE A 51 18.74 9.21 4.26
CA ILE A 51 17.51 9.96 4.46
C ILE A 51 17.48 10.58 5.86
N ASN A 52 17.22 11.88 5.96
CA ASN A 52 16.93 12.56 7.22
C ASN A 52 15.45 12.38 7.61
N HIS A 53 15.11 12.64 8.87
CA HIS A 53 13.71 12.58 9.35
C HIS A 53 12.99 11.28 8.98
N LYS A 54 13.66 10.13 9.17
CA LYS A 54 13.10 8.79 8.88
C LYS A 54 11.80 8.51 9.65
N ASP A 55 11.63 9.14 10.80
CA ASP A 55 10.43 9.13 11.62
C ASP A 55 9.21 9.75 10.92
N LYS A 56 9.44 10.67 9.96
CA LYS A 56 8.40 11.24 9.08
C LYS A 56 8.17 10.42 7.80
N CYS A 57 9.00 9.43 7.52
CA CYS A 57 8.83 8.59 6.33
C CYS A 57 7.83 7.47 6.59
N GLU A 58 6.91 7.24 5.63
CA GLU A 58 6.06 6.05 5.60
C GLU A 58 6.53 5.13 4.47
N VAL A 59 6.90 3.90 4.80
CA VAL A 59 7.39 2.89 3.85
C VAL A 59 6.23 2.00 3.40
N LEU A 60 5.95 1.96 2.09
CA LEU A 60 4.99 1.02 1.51
C LEU A 60 5.65 -0.36 1.39
N VAL A 61 5.25 -1.33 2.24
CA VAL A 61 6.00 -2.57 2.41
C VAL A 61 5.67 -3.67 1.40
N ASN A 62 4.47 -3.62 0.81
CA ASN A 62 4.01 -4.61 -0.17
C ASN A 62 3.44 -3.98 -1.44
N PRO A 63 4.21 -3.16 -2.17
CA PRO A 63 3.72 -2.46 -3.34
C PRO A 63 3.27 -3.44 -4.42
N CYS A 64 2.04 -3.27 -4.92
CA CYS A 64 1.41 -4.15 -5.90
C CYS A 64 1.70 -3.75 -7.34
N CYS A 65 2.60 -2.81 -7.57
CA CYS A 65 2.98 -2.34 -8.88
C CYS A 65 4.37 -2.83 -9.28
N GLN A 66 4.57 -3.01 -10.59
CA GLN A 66 5.87 -3.38 -11.14
C GLN A 66 6.97 -2.43 -10.66
N PRO A 67 8.13 -2.95 -10.18
CA PRO A 67 9.29 -2.13 -9.88
C PRO A 67 9.70 -1.28 -11.08
N ASN A 68 10.03 -0.01 -10.83
CA ASN A 68 10.44 0.95 -11.85
C ASN A 68 9.45 1.19 -13.01
N CYS A 69 8.15 0.94 -12.79
CA CYS A 69 7.13 1.14 -13.81
C CYS A 69 7.17 2.57 -14.37
N GLN A 70 7.40 2.71 -15.69
CA GLN A 70 7.45 4.00 -16.38
C GLN A 70 6.05 4.57 -16.60
N ARG A 71 5.03 3.72 -16.69
CA ARG A 71 3.65 4.11 -16.94
C ARG A 71 2.83 4.38 -15.65
N ARG A 72 3.47 4.32 -14.47
CA ARG A 72 2.76 4.51 -13.19
C ARG A 72 2.05 5.87 -13.10
N GLY A 73 2.68 6.92 -13.61
CA GLY A 73 2.07 8.27 -13.64
C GLY A 73 0.79 8.31 -14.48
N GLU A 74 0.82 7.73 -15.68
CA GLU A 74 -0.35 7.62 -16.57
C GLU A 74 -1.46 6.80 -15.90
N HIS A 75 -1.10 5.70 -15.25
CA HIS A 75 -2.06 4.84 -14.54
C HIS A 75 -2.76 5.61 -13.42
N TYR A 76 -2.04 6.37 -12.60
CA TYR A 76 -2.64 7.19 -11.55
C TYR A 76 -3.54 8.30 -12.11
N GLN A 77 -3.15 8.95 -13.21
CA GLN A 77 -3.99 9.94 -13.89
C GLN A 77 -5.27 9.30 -14.44
N PHE A 78 -5.16 8.12 -15.04
CA PHE A 78 -6.30 7.35 -15.55
C PHE A 78 -7.28 7.01 -14.43
N ILE A 79 -6.81 6.45 -13.30
CA ILE A 79 -7.65 6.13 -12.15
C ILE A 79 -8.29 7.40 -11.59
N GLY A 80 -7.53 8.48 -11.43
CA GLY A 80 -8.04 9.75 -10.92
C GLY A 80 -9.14 10.32 -11.80
N LYS A 81 -8.96 10.29 -13.13
CA LYS A 81 -9.99 10.71 -14.08
C LYS A 81 -11.25 9.87 -13.97
N GLN A 82 -11.13 8.53 -13.94
CA GLN A 82 -12.29 7.66 -13.78
C GLN A 82 -13.08 7.93 -12.48
N GLN A 83 -12.39 8.26 -11.37
CA GLN A 83 -13.08 8.58 -10.13
C GLN A 83 -13.89 9.88 -10.25
N ILE A 84 -13.34 10.89 -10.93
CA ILE A 84 -14.07 12.14 -11.20
C ILE A 84 -15.28 11.87 -12.12
N ASP A 85 -15.07 11.12 -13.19
CA ASP A 85 -16.12 10.75 -14.14
C ASP A 85 -17.22 9.94 -13.47
N TYR A 86 -16.86 8.99 -12.59
CA TYR A 86 -17.78 8.22 -11.78
C TYR A 86 -18.66 9.11 -10.90
N VAL A 87 -18.05 10.00 -10.11
CA VAL A 87 -18.81 10.91 -9.22
C VAL A 87 -19.72 11.82 -10.04
N THR A 88 -19.24 12.35 -11.17
CA THR A 88 -20.03 13.19 -12.07
C THR A 88 -21.23 12.43 -12.64
N HIS A 89 -20.99 11.17 -13.09
CA HIS A 89 -22.04 10.29 -13.61
C HIS A 89 -23.10 9.99 -12.55
N MET A 90 -22.66 9.58 -11.34
CA MET A 90 -23.60 9.23 -10.26
C MET A 90 -24.42 10.42 -9.77
N ASN A 91 -23.85 11.62 -9.78
CA ASN A 91 -24.61 12.83 -9.45
C ASN A 91 -25.68 13.14 -10.50
N LYS A 92 -25.44 12.84 -11.77
CA LYS A 92 -26.37 13.11 -12.87
C LYS A 92 -27.35 11.98 -13.12
N TYR A 93 -26.91 10.73 -12.92
CA TYR A 93 -27.64 9.51 -13.24
C TYR A 93 -27.54 8.48 -12.10
N PRO A 94 -28.14 8.75 -10.92
CA PRO A 94 -27.92 7.94 -9.71
C PRO A 94 -28.36 6.47 -9.83
N ASN A 95 -29.30 6.19 -10.74
CA ASN A 95 -29.84 4.84 -10.94
C ASN A 95 -29.25 4.11 -12.17
N VAL A 96 -28.27 4.70 -12.84
CA VAL A 96 -27.62 4.09 -14.00
C VAL A 96 -26.21 3.64 -13.59
N PRO A 97 -25.89 2.33 -13.69
CA PRO A 97 -24.57 1.83 -13.35
C PRO A 97 -23.48 2.50 -14.18
N TYR A 98 -22.41 2.95 -13.51
CA TYR A 98 -21.21 3.44 -14.19
C TYR A 98 -20.32 2.26 -14.61
N LYS A 99 -19.87 2.26 -15.86
CA LYS A 99 -18.96 1.22 -16.37
C LYS A 99 -17.51 1.69 -16.24
N PHE A 100 -16.82 1.14 -15.24
CA PHE A 100 -15.37 1.34 -15.11
C PHE A 100 -14.63 0.70 -16.28
N GLN A 101 -13.56 1.36 -16.72
CA GLN A 101 -12.66 0.85 -17.75
C GLN A 101 -11.38 0.37 -17.09
N SER A 102 -10.72 -0.59 -17.70
CA SER A 102 -9.41 -1.09 -17.27
C SER A 102 -8.30 -0.27 -17.93
N PHE A 103 -7.28 0.08 -17.15
CA PHE A 103 -6.03 0.57 -17.72
C PHE A 103 -5.30 -0.59 -18.40
N ASP A 104 -4.76 -0.34 -19.58
CA ASP A 104 -3.96 -1.33 -20.30
C ASP A 104 -2.62 -1.55 -19.58
N CYS A 105 -2.62 -2.51 -18.66
CA CYS A 105 -1.47 -2.92 -17.87
C CYS A 105 -1.38 -4.45 -17.82
N ASN A 106 -0.27 -4.97 -18.31
CA ASN A 106 -0.01 -6.42 -18.32
C ASN A 106 0.55 -6.93 -16.98
N PHE A 107 0.86 -6.03 -16.03
CA PHE A 107 1.34 -6.41 -14.72
C PHE A 107 0.18 -6.49 -13.75
N THR A 108 -0.02 -7.66 -13.18
CA THR A 108 -1.01 -7.90 -12.13
C THR A 108 -0.34 -8.58 -10.95
N SER A 109 -0.54 -8.03 -9.76
CA SER A 109 -0.10 -8.60 -8.50
C SER A 109 -1.27 -8.50 -7.53
N ASN A 110 -2.05 -9.58 -7.46
CA ASN A 110 -3.32 -9.62 -6.74
C ASN A 110 -3.24 -10.37 -5.41
N SER A 111 -2.07 -10.86 -5.05
CA SER A 111 -1.84 -11.58 -3.80
C SER A 111 -0.50 -11.24 -3.18
N ILE A 112 -0.38 -11.43 -1.87
CA ILE A 112 0.89 -11.27 -1.17
C ILE A 112 1.96 -12.24 -1.72
N PHE A 113 1.57 -13.43 -2.19
CA PHE A 113 2.47 -14.42 -2.76
C PHE A 113 3.10 -14.00 -4.10
N ASP A 114 2.46 -13.08 -4.82
CA ASP A 114 3.04 -12.48 -6.02
C ASP A 114 3.91 -11.28 -5.65
N VAL A 115 3.44 -10.47 -4.70
CA VAL A 115 4.14 -9.28 -4.23
C VAL A 115 5.47 -9.62 -3.57
N GLU A 116 5.54 -10.71 -2.79
CA GLU A 116 6.77 -11.13 -2.11
C GLU A 116 7.93 -11.51 -3.05
N LYS A 117 7.62 -11.77 -4.34
CA LYS A 117 8.62 -12.04 -5.37
C LYS A 117 9.23 -10.78 -5.97
N LEU A 118 8.66 -9.61 -5.68
CA LEU A 118 9.13 -8.34 -6.22
C LEU A 118 10.33 -7.81 -5.44
N SER A 119 11.28 -7.20 -6.13
CA SER A 119 12.46 -6.56 -5.51
C SER A 119 12.11 -5.40 -4.57
N THR A 120 10.91 -4.89 -4.66
CA THR A 120 10.38 -3.80 -3.84
C THR A 120 9.60 -4.27 -2.61
N TYR A 121 9.43 -5.58 -2.45
CA TYR A 121 8.81 -6.15 -1.26
C TYR A 121 9.71 -6.00 -0.03
N VAL A 122 9.14 -5.59 1.08
CA VAL A 122 9.82 -5.51 2.38
C VAL A 122 9.18 -6.51 3.31
N SER A 123 9.91 -7.51 3.73
CA SER A 123 9.41 -8.55 4.63
C SER A 123 9.24 -8.04 6.08
N GLN A 124 8.43 -8.73 6.89
CA GLN A 124 8.36 -8.48 8.33
C GLN A 124 9.75 -8.53 8.98
N LYS A 125 10.58 -9.49 8.57
CA LYS A 125 11.94 -9.63 9.05
C LYS A 125 12.79 -8.40 8.71
N ASP A 126 12.73 -7.92 7.46
CA ASP A 126 13.47 -6.72 7.07
C ASP A 126 13.00 -5.48 7.84
N ILE A 127 11.68 -5.35 8.07
CA ILE A 127 11.13 -4.28 8.90
C ILE A 127 11.82 -4.27 10.27
N LEU A 128 11.82 -5.40 10.96
CA LEU A 128 12.32 -5.51 12.34
C LEU A 128 13.85 -5.45 12.44
N GLU A 129 14.56 -6.06 11.49
CA GLU A 129 16.01 -6.20 11.56
C GLU A 129 16.78 -5.07 10.84
N LYS A 130 16.15 -4.37 9.90
CA LYS A 130 16.81 -3.35 9.08
C LYS A 130 16.16 -1.98 9.18
N TYR A 131 14.86 -1.87 8.87
CA TYR A 131 14.20 -0.56 8.80
C TYR A 131 14.02 0.10 10.16
N VAL A 132 13.52 -0.63 11.15
CA VAL A 132 13.34 -0.09 12.52
C VAL A 132 14.69 0.34 13.12
N PRO A 133 15.78 -0.46 13.05
CA PRO A 133 17.08 0.00 13.53
C PRO A 133 17.65 1.21 12.77
N MET A 134 17.27 1.43 11.51
CA MET A 134 17.62 2.64 10.77
C MET A 134 16.82 3.89 11.20
N GLY A 135 15.72 3.72 11.97
CA GLY A 135 14.88 4.81 12.46
C GLY A 135 13.54 5.00 11.71
N PHE A 136 13.17 4.08 10.82
CA PHE A 136 11.84 4.09 10.19
C PHE A 136 10.79 3.50 11.15
N ASN A 137 9.67 4.20 11.34
CA ASN A 137 8.64 3.82 12.31
C ASN A 137 7.25 3.67 11.70
N ASN A 138 7.06 4.08 10.45
CA ASN A 138 5.76 4.06 9.80
C ASN A 138 5.79 3.14 8.59
N PHE A 139 4.94 2.11 8.61
CA PHE A 139 4.87 1.10 7.57
C PHE A 139 3.43 0.99 7.06
N LYS A 140 3.27 1.00 5.75
CA LYS A 140 1.98 0.96 5.09
C LYS A 140 1.80 -0.34 4.34
N ILE A 141 0.68 -1.01 4.63
CA ILE A 141 0.24 -2.18 3.88
C ILE A 141 -0.74 -1.74 2.80
N GLU A 142 -0.49 -2.14 1.55
CA GLU A 142 -1.40 -2.01 0.42
C GLU A 142 -2.27 -3.27 0.30
N GLY A 143 -3.44 -3.17 -0.39
CA GLY A 143 -4.24 -4.35 -0.71
C GLY A 143 -5.71 -4.26 -0.30
N ARG A 144 -6.23 -3.07 0.05
CA ARG A 144 -7.66 -2.87 0.40
C ARG A 144 -8.66 -3.37 -0.67
N SER A 145 -8.20 -3.54 -1.92
CA SER A 145 -9.00 -4.08 -3.03
C SER A 145 -8.73 -5.56 -3.30
N PHE A 146 -7.89 -6.21 -2.50
CA PHE A 146 -7.65 -7.64 -2.61
C PHE A 146 -8.89 -8.45 -2.24
N HIS A 147 -8.98 -9.65 -2.81
CA HIS A 147 -9.92 -10.63 -2.32
C HIS A 147 -9.67 -10.90 -0.82
N LEU A 148 -10.75 -11.16 -0.07
CA LEU A 148 -10.70 -11.29 1.39
C LEU A 148 -9.56 -12.21 1.88
N PHE A 149 -9.38 -13.37 1.29
CA PHE A 149 -8.32 -14.31 1.70
C PHE A 149 -6.91 -13.76 1.45
N ASN A 150 -6.69 -13.05 0.35
CA ASN A 150 -5.42 -12.40 0.08
C ASN A 150 -5.13 -11.26 1.07
N LEU A 151 -6.17 -10.57 1.51
CA LEU A 151 -6.06 -9.53 2.53
C LEU A 151 -5.69 -10.13 3.88
N ILE A 152 -6.34 -11.24 4.27
CA ILE A 152 -6.01 -12.00 5.49
C ILE A 152 -4.56 -12.46 5.46
N GLU A 153 -4.11 -13.08 4.38
CA GLU A 153 -2.73 -13.53 4.22
C GLU A 153 -1.73 -12.37 4.33
N THR A 154 -2.07 -11.22 3.75
CA THR A 154 -1.24 -10.02 3.88
C THR A 154 -1.09 -9.59 5.35
N TYR A 155 -2.17 -9.58 6.12
CA TYR A 155 -2.11 -9.28 7.55
C TYR A 155 -1.34 -10.35 8.33
N MET A 156 -1.52 -11.64 8.01
CA MET A 156 -0.76 -12.72 8.66
C MET A 156 0.74 -12.56 8.42
N GLN A 157 1.14 -12.18 7.19
CA GLN A 157 2.55 -11.96 6.87
C GLN A 157 3.20 -10.83 7.69
N TYR A 158 2.48 -9.77 8.00
CA TYR A 158 3.04 -8.60 8.67
C TYR A 158 2.75 -8.53 10.17
N MET A 159 1.62 -9.05 10.64
CA MET A 159 1.16 -8.85 12.03
C MET A 159 1.33 -10.07 12.92
N ALA A 160 1.43 -11.28 12.34
CA ALA A 160 1.67 -12.49 13.11
C ALA A 160 3.14 -12.90 13.05
N LYS A 161 3.71 -13.31 14.18
CA LYS A 161 5.02 -13.95 14.20
C LYS A 161 4.98 -15.22 13.36
N PRO A 162 6.06 -15.55 12.63
CA PRO A 162 6.08 -16.71 11.72
C PRO A 162 5.58 -18.02 12.35
N GLU A 163 5.97 -18.30 13.59
CA GLU A 163 5.61 -19.50 14.33
C GLU A 163 4.13 -19.60 14.70
N TYR A 164 3.40 -18.48 14.69
CA TYR A 164 1.96 -18.43 15.04
C TYR A 164 1.04 -18.16 13.83
N ARG A 165 1.58 -18.09 12.63
CA ARG A 165 0.77 -17.69 11.45
C ARG A 165 -0.34 -18.69 11.13
N ASP A 166 -0.07 -19.97 11.26
CA ASP A 166 -1.06 -21.01 10.95
C ASP A 166 -2.19 -21.04 12.00
N GLU A 167 -1.85 -20.87 13.28
CA GLU A 167 -2.84 -20.76 14.34
C GLU A 167 -3.71 -19.50 14.16
N ALA A 168 -3.08 -18.37 13.82
CA ALA A 168 -3.79 -17.12 13.57
C ALA A 168 -4.72 -17.21 12.34
N ARG A 169 -4.30 -17.87 11.24
CA ARG A 169 -5.15 -18.15 10.07
C ARG A 169 -6.35 -18.98 10.45
N TYR A 170 -6.12 -20.08 11.15
CA TYR A 170 -7.17 -20.98 11.57
C TYR A 170 -8.21 -20.26 12.43
N THR A 171 -7.75 -19.55 13.45
CA THR A 171 -8.61 -18.76 14.34
C THR A 171 -9.43 -17.71 13.58
N TYR A 172 -8.79 -17.02 12.63
CA TYR A 172 -9.47 -16.00 11.84
C TYR A 172 -10.52 -16.59 10.90
N ILE A 173 -10.21 -17.68 10.22
CA ILE A 173 -11.14 -18.41 9.33
C ILE A 173 -12.35 -18.93 10.13
N LEU A 174 -12.11 -19.51 11.30
CA LEU A 174 -13.20 -19.93 12.18
C LEU A 174 -14.09 -18.77 12.61
N SER A 175 -13.49 -17.63 12.95
CA SER A 175 -14.24 -16.43 13.31
C SER A 175 -15.11 -15.94 12.15
N LEU A 176 -14.60 -15.95 10.93
CA LEU A 176 -15.38 -15.59 9.73
C LEU A 176 -16.56 -16.54 9.50
N GLN A 177 -16.35 -17.84 9.71
CA GLN A 177 -17.39 -18.86 9.59
C GLN A 177 -18.46 -18.67 10.68
N GLN A 178 -18.06 -18.49 11.92
CA GLN A 178 -18.99 -18.28 13.05
C GLN A 178 -19.84 -17.03 12.89
N ASN A 179 -19.29 -16.00 12.24
CA ASN A 179 -20.00 -14.76 11.95
C ASN A 179 -20.74 -14.77 10.59
N HIS A 180 -20.86 -15.92 9.94
CA HIS A 180 -21.52 -16.08 8.64
C HIS A 180 -20.96 -15.20 7.51
N VAL A 181 -19.70 -14.82 7.60
CA VAL A 181 -19.01 -14.05 6.53
C VAL A 181 -18.54 -14.97 5.41
N ILE A 182 -18.20 -16.21 5.77
CA ILE A 182 -17.85 -17.28 4.83
C ILE A 182 -18.56 -18.58 5.24
N GLU A 183 -18.80 -19.45 4.26
CA GLU A 183 -19.24 -20.81 4.49
C GLU A 183 -18.10 -21.78 4.12
N ILE A 184 -17.69 -22.61 5.07
CA ILE A 184 -16.75 -23.70 4.82
C ILE A 184 -17.58 -24.96 4.67
N ASN A 185 -17.81 -25.39 3.44
CA ASN A 185 -18.40 -26.70 3.18
C ASN A 185 -17.34 -27.75 3.54
N SER A 186 -17.67 -28.61 4.51
CA SER A 186 -16.85 -29.77 4.78
C SER A 186 -16.74 -30.61 3.52
N ILE A 187 -15.54 -30.69 2.95
CA ILE A 187 -15.22 -31.70 1.96
C ILE A 187 -15.10 -33.01 2.73
N VAL A 188 -16.14 -33.82 2.66
CA VAL A 188 -16.13 -35.21 3.11
C VAL A 188 -15.64 -36.07 1.96
#